data_6d944d9d8f7ac165cd603ebd0c62b648
#
_entry.id   6d944d9d8f7ac165cd603ebd0c62b648
#
_cell.length_a   1.000
_cell.length_b   1.000
_cell.length_c   1.000
_cell.angle_alpha   90.00
_cell.angle_beta   90.00
_cell.angle_gamma   90.00
#
_symmetry.space_group_name_H-M   'P 1'
#
loop_
_entity.id
_entity.type
_entity.pdbx_description
1 polymer ?
#
loop_
_entity_poly.entity_id
_entity_poly.type
_entity_poly.pdbx_seq_one_letter_code
_entity_poly.pdbx_strand_id
1 'polypeptide(L)'
;VTPRQTLDHLLERRSLSEAQAASLLKTLTAPDLAPAMAGALLAALRAKGATADEVRGFAGAMRALAIKPALPAAIDAIDIVGTGGDGSGSLNLSTGAALLAAACGLPVVKHGNRSISSRSGSADLMEALGFTLPLDEYRAAECFVATGFTFLFAPYFHPAMKALAPIRTALGIRTVFN
;
A
#
# COMPACT_ATOMS: atom_id res chain seq x y z
N VAL A 1 -2.80 -23.62 9.43
CA VAL A 1 -4.15 -23.59 8.81
C VAL A 1 -3.95 -23.50 7.30
N THR A 2 -4.60 -24.37 6.52
CA THR A 2 -4.49 -24.37 5.06
C THR A 2 -5.33 -23.24 4.44
N PRO A 3 -5.03 -22.78 3.20
CA PRO A 3 -5.86 -21.77 2.50
C PRO A 3 -7.33 -22.19 2.41
N ARG A 4 -7.61 -23.48 2.18
CA ARG A 4 -8.96 -24.01 2.13
C ARG A 4 -9.69 -23.88 3.47
N GLN A 5 -9.04 -24.30 4.56
CA GLN A 5 -9.62 -24.14 5.90
C GLN A 5 -9.91 -22.69 6.27
N THR A 6 -9.02 -21.77 5.84
CA THR A 6 -9.24 -20.33 6.01
C THR A 6 -10.44 -19.86 5.18
N LEU A 7 -10.58 -20.34 3.94
CA LEU A 7 -11.72 -20.01 3.10
C LEU A 7 -13.04 -20.49 3.72
N ASP A 8 -13.10 -21.75 4.15
CA ASP A 8 -14.29 -22.32 4.81
C ASP A 8 -14.68 -21.50 6.05
N HIS A 9 -13.69 -21.12 6.88
CA HIS A 9 -13.89 -20.27 8.05
C HIS A 9 -14.50 -18.90 7.71
N LEU A 10 -14.01 -18.26 6.64
CA LEU A 10 -14.51 -16.95 6.18
C LEU A 10 -15.92 -17.06 5.56
N LEU A 11 -16.22 -18.14 4.82
CA LEU A 11 -17.53 -18.39 4.24
C LEU A 11 -18.61 -18.60 5.32
N GLU A 12 -18.23 -19.17 6.46
CA GLU A 12 -19.07 -19.27 7.65
C GLU A 12 -19.17 -17.93 8.43
N ARG A 13 -18.70 -16.83 7.84
CA ARG A 13 -18.69 -15.48 8.44
C ARG A 13 -17.91 -15.37 9.75
N ARG A 14 -17.04 -16.31 10.04
CA ARG A 14 -16.17 -16.26 11.21
C ARG A 14 -14.98 -15.32 10.99
N SER A 15 -14.66 -14.53 12.01
CA SER A 15 -13.56 -13.57 11.94
C SER A 15 -12.21 -14.24 12.22
N LEU A 16 -11.17 -13.74 11.58
CA LEU A 16 -9.78 -14.13 11.86
C LEU A 16 -9.26 -13.34 13.05
N SER A 17 -8.41 -13.95 13.86
CA SER A 17 -7.59 -13.22 14.80
C SER A 17 -6.54 -12.39 14.07
N GLU A 18 -5.92 -11.43 14.74
CA GLU A 18 -4.83 -10.62 14.21
C GLU A 18 -3.69 -11.49 13.64
N ALA A 19 -3.28 -12.53 14.38
CA ALA A 19 -2.23 -13.47 13.93
C ALA A 19 -2.66 -14.27 12.69
N GLN A 20 -3.92 -14.70 12.61
CA GLN A 20 -4.44 -15.41 11.44
C GLN A 20 -4.52 -14.51 10.23
N ALA A 21 -4.94 -13.26 10.38
CA ALA A 21 -4.96 -12.27 9.31
C ALA A 21 -3.54 -11.96 8.79
N ALA A 22 -2.57 -11.80 9.69
CA ALA A 22 -1.17 -11.63 9.33
C ALA A 22 -0.61 -12.84 8.54
N SER A 23 -0.96 -14.06 8.97
CA SER A 23 -0.59 -15.29 8.26
C SER A 23 -1.26 -15.39 6.89
N LEU A 24 -2.54 -14.99 6.79
CA LEU A 24 -3.27 -15.00 5.54
C LEU A 24 -2.64 -14.04 4.51
N LEU A 25 -2.14 -12.87 4.90
CA LEU A 25 -1.42 -12.00 3.96
C LEU A 25 -0.20 -12.68 3.36
N LYS A 26 0.60 -13.36 4.19
CA LYS A 26 1.76 -14.12 3.69
C LYS A 26 1.35 -15.20 2.71
N THR A 27 0.25 -15.91 3.01
CA THR A 27 -0.32 -16.93 2.11
C THR A 27 -0.78 -16.31 0.78
N LEU A 28 -1.50 -15.18 0.83
CA LEU A 28 -2.01 -14.48 -0.35
C LEU A 28 -0.89 -13.97 -1.28
N THR A 29 0.31 -13.74 -0.74
CA THR A 29 1.48 -13.27 -1.50
C THR A 29 2.43 -14.39 -1.90
N ALA A 30 2.15 -15.62 -1.50
CA ALA A 30 2.96 -16.77 -1.86
C ALA A 30 2.82 -17.11 -3.35
N PRO A 31 3.93 -17.38 -4.06
CA PRO A 31 3.91 -17.56 -5.52
C PRO A 31 3.20 -18.85 -5.97
N ASP A 32 3.04 -19.81 -5.08
CA ASP A 32 2.40 -21.10 -5.31
C ASP A 32 0.90 -21.09 -5.02
N LEU A 33 0.33 -20.00 -4.50
CA LEU A 33 -1.10 -19.90 -4.27
C LEU A 33 -1.85 -19.71 -5.59
N ALA A 34 -2.76 -20.64 -5.89
CA ALA A 34 -3.59 -20.54 -7.08
C ALA A 34 -4.39 -19.23 -7.09
N PRO A 35 -4.41 -18.45 -8.20
CA PRO A 35 -5.12 -17.19 -8.30
C PRO A 35 -6.61 -17.29 -7.95
N ALA A 36 -7.27 -18.40 -8.31
CA ALA A 36 -8.67 -18.67 -7.95
C ALA A 36 -8.86 -18.75 -6.43
N MET A 37 -7.94 -19.38 -5.70
CA MET A 37 -8.00 -19.45 -4.24
C MET A 37 -7.77 -18.07 -3.61
N ALA A 38 -6.80 -17.30 -4.10
CA ALA A 38 -6.56 -15.95 -3.63
C ALA A 38 -7.78 -15.05 -3.87
N GLY A 39 -8.40 -15.14 -5.03
CA GLY A 39 -9.64 -14.42 -5.36
C GLY A 39 -10.80 -14.80 -4.44
N ALA A 40 -11.00 -16.10 -4.18
CA ALA A 40 -12.04 -16.59 -3.27
C ALA A 40 -11.84 -16.07 -1.84
N LEU A 41 -10.62 -16.10 -1.31
CA LEU A 41 -10.28 -15.58 0.01
C LEU A 41 -10.55 -14.07 0.13
N LEU A 42 -10.15 -13.28 -0.87
CA LEU A 42 -10.41 -11.84 -0.90
C LEU A 42 -11.91 -11.52 -0.99
N ALA A 43 -12.65 -12.26 -1.81
CA ALA A 43 -14.08 -12.10 -1.95
C ALA A 43 -14.83 -12.49 -0.67
N ALA A 44 -14.45 -13.59 -0.02
CA ALA A 44 -15.03 -14.02 1.25
C ALA A 44 -14.77 -13.01 2.38
N LEU A 45 -13.55 -12.47 2.50
CA LEU A 45 -13.21 -11.38 3.42
C LEU A 45 -14.10 -10.15 3.18
N ARG A 46 -14.27 -9.77 1.91
CA ARG A 46 -15.11 -8.62 1.53
C ARG A 46 -16.58 -8.86 1.87
N ALA A 47 -17.10 -10.04 1.58
CA ALA A 47 -18.50 -10.40 1.83
C ALA A 47 -18.80 -10.48 3.34
N LYS A 48 -17.86 -10.96 4.13
CA LYS A 48 -17.97 -11.00 5.59
C LYS A 48 -17.89 -9.61 6.21
N GLY A 49 -17.07 -8.74 5.67
CA GLY A 49 -16.62 -7.49 6.28
C GLY A 49 -15.39 -7.70 7.18
N ALA A 50 -14.42 -6.79 7.10
CA ALA A 50 -13.20 -6.87 7.90
C ALA A 50 -13.45 -6.36 9.34
N THR A 51 -12.85 -7.03 10.33
CA THR A 51 -12.83 -6.58 11.72
C THR A 51 -11.58 -5.76 12.02
N ALA A 52 -11.56 -5.05 13.15
CA ALA A 52 -10.39 -4.29 13.58
C ALA A 52 -9.15 -5.17 13.79
N ASP A 53 -9.33 -6.38 14.31
CA ASP A 53 -8.23 -7.35 14.50
C ASP A 53 -7.65 -7.81 13.16
N GLU A 54 -8.51 -8.10 12.19
CA GLU A 54 -8.09 -8.46 10.84
C GLU A 54 -7.32 -7.32 10.17
N VAL A 55 -7.82 -6.08 10.28
CA VAL A 55 -7.13 -4.90 9.73
C VAL A 55 -5.76 -4.71 10.39
N ARG A 56 -5.65 -4.85 11.73
CA ARG A 56 -4.37 -4.79 12.44
C ARG A 56 -3.40 -5.87 11.97
N GLY A 57 -3.88 -7.10 11.83
CA GLY A 57 -3.06 -8.21 11.37
C GLY A 57 -2.53 -8.00 9.94
N PHE A 58 -3.39 -7.57 9.02
CA PHE A 58 -2.98 -7.23 7.66
C PHE A 58 -2.01 -6.06 7.61
N ALA A 59 -2.28 -4.99 8.36
CA ALA A 59 -1.40 -3.82 8.40
C ALA A 59 -0.02 -4.15 9.00
N GLY A 60 0.01 -4.90 10.09
CA GLY A 60 1.26 -5.37 10.72
C GLY A 60 2.09 -6.25 9.78
N ALA A 61 1.46 -7.21 9.11
CA ALA A 61 2.14 -8.06 8.14
C ALA A 61 2.59 -7.28 6.89
N MET A 62 1.79 -6.32 6.42
CA MET A 62 2.15 -5.44 5.31
C MET A 62 3.41 -4.63 5.64
N ARG A 63 3.46 -4.04 6.83
CA ARG A 63 4.64 -3.28 7.30
C ARG A 63 5.88 -4.17 7.47
N ALA A 64 5.70 -5.41 7.91
CA ALA A 64 6.79 -6.37 8.05
C ALA A 64 7.36 -6.84 6.71
N LEU A 65 6.53 -6.90 5.66
CA LEU A 65 6.91 -7.29 4.30
C LEU A 65 7.37 -6.10 3.44
N ALA A 66 7.22 -4.86 3.93
CA ALA A 66 7.61 -3.67 3.20
C ALA A 66 9.15 -3.54 3.13
N ILE A 67 9.63 -3.08 1.99
CA ILE A 67 11.00 -2.60 1.85
C ILE A 67 11.13 -1.31 2.66
N LYS A 68 12.14 -1.22 3.51
CA LYS A 68 12.38 -0.02 4.32
C LYS A 68 13.40 0.87 3.60
N PRO A 69 13.08 2.15 3.38
CA PRO A 69 14.08 3.09 2.88
C PRO A 69 15.21 3.24 3.91
N ALA A 70 16.44 3.40 3.43
CA ALA A 70 17.64 3.54 4.26
C ALA A 70 17.78 4.96 4.87
N LEU A 71 16.67 5.49 5.36
CA LEU A 71 16.62 6.83 5.97
C LEU A 71 17.38 6.89 7.29
N PRO A 72 17.93 8.05 7.68
CA PRO A 72 18.57 8.24 8.98
C PRO A 72 17.65 7.87 10.16
N ALA A 73 18.17 7.23 11.21
CA ALA A 73 17.37 6.61 12.26
C ALA A 73 16.53 7.60 13.12
N ALA A 74 16.90 8.87 13.15
CA ALA A 74 16.27 9.91 13.99
C ALA A 74 15.58 10.98 13.12
N ILE A 75 14.78 10.56 12.14
CA ILE A 75 14.03 11.51 11.32
C ILE A 75 12.63 11.71 11.90
N ASP A 76 12.28 12.95 12.18
CA ASP A 76 10.90 13.37 12.42
C ASP A 76 10.31 13.89 11.10
N ALA A 77 9.99 12.99 10.21
CA ALA A 77 9.44 13.31 8.89
C ALA A 77 7.93 13.14 8.86
N ILE A 78 7.27 13.96 8.06
CA ILE A 78 5.83 13.87 7.81
C ILE A 78 5.53 13.20 6.47
N ASP A 79 4.39 12.51 6.39
CA ASP A 79 3.78 12.10 5.13
C ASP A 79 2.42 12.81 4.98
N ILE A 80 2.17 13.35 3.79
CA ILE A 80 0.92 14.06 3.46
C ILE A 80 0.21 13.26 2.38
N VAL A 81 -0.75 12.43 2.78
CA VAL A 81 -1.48 11.54 1.87
C VAL A 81 -2.98 11.82 1.90
N GLY A 82 -3.63 11.66 0.76
CA GLY A 82 -5.08 11.60 0.67
C GLY A 82 -5.56 10.16 0.76
N THR A 83 -6.82 9.97 1.07
CA THR A 83 -7.46 8.64 1.11
C THR A 83 -7.58 8.00 -0.28
N GLY A 84 -7.57 8.81 -1.33
CA GLY A 84 -7.76 8.37 -2.71
C GLY A 84 -9.17 7.84 -3.00
N GLY A 85 -9.49 7.69 -4.28
CA GLY A 85 -10.73 7.02 -4.72
C GLY A 85 -12.04 7.72 -4.32
N ASP A 86 -12.00 9.00 -4.01
CA ASP A 86 -13.17 9.82 -3.62
C ASP A 86 -13.98 10.35 -4.82
N GLY A 87 -13.46 10.14 -6.04
CA GLY A 87 -14.12 10.61 -7.28
C GLY A 87 -14.20 12.13 -7.43
N SER A 88 -13.49 12.89 -6.60
CA SER A 88 -13.57 14.35 -6.55
C SER A 88 -13.08 15.05 -7.83
N GLY A 89 -12.25 14.37 -8.62
CA GLY A 89 -11.59 14.98 -9.80
C GLY A 89 -10.68 16.16 -9.46
N SER A 90 -10.29 16.29 -8.18
CA SER A 90 -9.46 17.38 -7.68
C SER A 90 -8.02 17.28 -8.19
N LEU A 91 -7.28 18.38 -8.04
CA LEU A 91 -5.83 18.41 -8.23
C LEU A 91 -5.12 17.52 -7.21
N ASN A 92 -3.86 17.19 -7.47
CA ASN A 92 -3.00 16.41 -6.55
C ASN A 92 -2.60 17.25 -5.31
N LEU A 93 -3.60 17.71 -4.54
CA LEU A 93 -3.44 18.65 -3.42
C LEU A 93 -2.44 18.15 -2.37
N SER A 94 -2.51 16.86 -2.01
CA SER A 94 -1.59 16.29 -1.03
C SER A 94 -0.14 16.26 -1.53
N THR A 95 0.08 16.08 -2.83
CA THR A 95 1.43 16.12 -3.41
C THR A 95 1.95 17.56 -3.45
N GLY A 96 1.11 18.52 -3.88
CA GLY A 96 1.46 19.93 -3.83
C GLY A 96 1.78 20.42 -2.41
N ALA A 97 0.94 20.04 -1.44
CA ALA A 97 1.17 20.37 -0.03
C ALA A 97 2.47 19.75 0.51
N ALA A 98 2.79 18.51 0.11
CA ALA A 98 4.03 17.83 0.52
C ALA A 98 5.28 18.54 -0.02
N LEU A 99 5.25 18.95 -1.30
CA LEU A 99 6.35 19.71 -1.91
C LEU A 99 6.50 21.10 -1.29
N LEU A 100 5.39 21.78 -1.01
CA LEU A 100 5.40 23.07 -0.35
C LEU A 100 5.93 22.96 1.10
N ALA A 101 5.51 21.96 1.85
CA ALA A 101 6.01 21.68 3.20
C ALA A 101 7.52 21.46 3.20
N ALA A 102 8.03 20.68 2.26
CA ALA A 102 9.48 20.48 2.10
C ALA A 102 10.20 21.79 1.74
N ALA A 103 9.65 22.59 0.85
CA ALA A 103 10.20 23.91 0.50
C ALA A 103 10.21 24.88 1.69
N CYS A 104 9.31 24.71 2.66
CA CYS A 104 9.30 25.43 3.92
C CYS A 104 10.25 24.85 4.99
N GLY A 105 11.05 23.84 4.66
CA GLY A 105 12.05 23.23 5.54
C GLY A 105 11.55 22.09 6.42
N LEU A 106 10.33 21.59 6.18
CA LEU A 106 9.85 20.39 6.90
C LEU A 106 10.41 19.13 6.23
N PRO A 107 10.88 18.14 7.00
CA PRO A 107 11.28 16.85 6.44
C PRO A 107 10.06 16.08 5.95
N VAL A 108 10.04 15.68 4.67
CA VAL A 108 8.90 15.01 4.05
C VAL A 108 9.31 13.69 3.42
N VAL A 109 8.69 12.60 3.83
CA VAL A 109 8.80 11.28 3.22
C VAL A 109 7.43 10.91 2.67
N LYS A 110 7.18 11.25 1.40
CA LYS A 110 5.87 11.05 0.79
C LYS A 110 5.74 9.64 0.22
N HIS A 111 4.73 8.91 0.67
CA HIS A 111 4.32 7.65 0.07
C HIS A 111 3.20 7.87 -0.95
N GLY A 112 3.33 7.28 -2.13
CA GLY A 112 2.34 7.49 -3.17
C GLY A 112 2.36 6.45 -4.29
N ASN A 113 1.36 6.55 -5.18
CA ASN A 113 1.17 5.62 -6.30
C ASN A 113 0.72 6.39 -7.55
N ARG A 114 0.70 5.66 -8.69
CA ARG A 114 0.00 6.12 -9.90
C ARG A 114 -1.51 6.08 -9.70
N SER A 115 -2.22 6.80 -10.54
CA SER A 115 -3.68 6.76 -10.55
C SER A 115 -4.20 5.36 -10.91
N ILE A 116 -5.29 4.96 -10.25
CA ILE A 116 -6.09 3.78 -10.62
C ILE A 116 -7.45 4.22 -11.19
N SER A 117 -8.04 5.28 -10.64
CA SER A 117 -9.39 5.74 -11.01
C SER A 117 -9.47 7.24 -11.32
N SER A 118 -8.47 8.03 -10.94
CA SER A 118 -8.38 9.47 -11.25
C SER A 118 -7.55 9.72 -12.50
N ARG A 119 -7.53 10.96 -12.99
CA ARG A 119 -6.75 11.36 -14.18
C ARG A 119 -5.24 11.35 -13.93
N SER A 120 -4.79 11.58 -12.70
CA SER A 120 -3.39 11.67 -12.33
C SER A 120 -3.21 11.27 -10.86
N GLY A 121 -2.31 10.34 -10.59
CA GLY A 121 -1.86 9.98 -9.25
C GLY A 121 -0.67 10.84 -8.79
N SER A 122 -0.26 10.64 -7.55
CA SER A 122 0.89 11.38 -7.00
C SER A 122 2.19 11.06 -7.74
N ALA A 123 2.40 9.80 -8.12
CA ALA A 123 3.58 9.40 -8.90
C ALA A 123 3.57 10.01 -10.32
N ASP A 124 2.40 10.06 -10.96
CA ASP A 124 2.27 10.65 -12.30
C ASP A 124 2.64 12.14 -12.28
N LEU A 125 2.22 12.89 -11.24
CA LEU A 125 2.61 14.27 -11.05
C LEU A 125 4.12 14.42 -10.80
N MET A 126 4.70 13.58 -9.94
CA MET A 126 6.14 13.64 -9.64
C MET A 126 6.98 13.41 -10.91
N GLU A 127 6.60 12.44 -11.75
CA GLU A 127 7.28 12.20 -13.04
C GLU A 127 7.10 13.37 -14.02
N ALA A 128 5.92 13.97 -14.07
CA ALA A 128 5.69 15.17 -14.89
C ALA A 128 6.54 16.38 -14.44
N LEU A 129 6.89 16.44 -13.15
CA LEU A 129 7.83 17.43 -12.60
C LEU A 129 9.32 17.03 -12.79
N GLY A 130 9.60 15.93 -13.47
CA GLY A 130 10.97 15.47 -13.75
C GLY A 130 11.58 14.53 -12.70
N PHE A 131 10.77 14.06 -11.75
CA PHE A 131 11.25 13.12 -10.74
C PHE A 131 11.34 11.70 -11.33
N THR A 132 12.49 11.04 -11.20
CA THR A 132 12.67 9.67 -11.73
C THR A 132 12.15 8.65 -10.71
N LEU A 133 11.17 7.83 -11.11
CA LEU A 133 10.59 6.78 -10.28
C LEU A 133 10.74 5.39 -10.94
N PRO A 134 10.87 4.31 -10.17
CA PRO A 134 11.00 4.29 -8.70
C PRO A 134 12.41 4.69 -8.24
N LEU A 135 12.50 5.27 -7.05
CA LEU A 135 13.74 5.29 -6.29
C LEU A 135 13.83 3.98 -5.49
N ASP A 136 15.02 3.37 -5.46
CA ASP A 136 15.31 2.30 -4.50
C ASP A 136 15.48 2.87 -3.08
N GLU A 137 15.68 1.99 -2.09
CA GLU A 137 15.81 2.36 -0.69
C GLU A 137 16.97 3.31 -0.39
N TYR A 138 18.07 3.21 -1.13
CA TYR A 138 19.27 4.04 -0.97
C TYR A 138 19.12 5.39 -1.66
N ARG A 139 18.65 5.39 -2.91
CA ARG A 139 18.37 6.62 -3.66
C ARG A 139 17.27 7.46 -3.02
N ALA A 140 16.27 6.80 -2.42
CA ALA A 140 15.25 7.50 -1.64
C ALA A 140 15.86 8.21 -0.42
N ALA A 141 16.82 7.59 0.26
CA ALA A 141 17.54 8.19 1.37
C ALA A 141 18.47 9.33 0.92
N GLU A 142 19.23 9.14 -0.15
CA GLU A 142 20.09 10.19 -0.75
C GLU A 142 19.27 11.42 -1.13
N CYS A 143 18.15 11.22 -1.81
CA CYS A 143 17.24 12.30 -2.19
C CYS A 143 16.75 13.06 -0.95
N PHE A 144 16.34 12.34 0.09
CA PHE A 144 15.87 12.94 1.34
C PHE A 144 16.97 13.76 2.02
N VAL A 145 18.17 13.22 2.15
CA VAL A 145 19.30 13.92 2.80
C VAL A 145 19.67 15.18 2.03
N ALA A 146 19.62 15.15 0.69
CA ALA A 146 19.97 16.29 -0.15
C ALA A 146 18.92 17.40 -0.16
N THR A 147 17.64 17.06 0.01
CA THR A 147 16.52 18.01 -0.28
C THR A 147 15.51 18.17 0.86
N GLY A 148 15.57 17.34 1.90
CA GLY A 148 14.52 17.24 2.91
C GLY A 148 13.23 16.59 2.42
N PHE A 149 13.20 16.10 1.16
CA PHE A 149 12.05 15.44 0.54
C PHE A 149 12.46 14.12 -0.11
N THR A 150 11.58 13.12 -0.04
CA THR A 150 11.67 11.94 -0.91
C THR A 150 10.29 11.37 -1.22
N PHE A 151 10.21 10.59 -2.30
CA PHE A 151 8.99 9.93 -2.74
C PHE A 151 9.16 8.42 -2.74
N LEU A 152 8.35 7.74 -1.92
CA LEU A 152 8.31 6.28 -1.85
C LEU A 152 7.20 5.75 -2.76
N PHE A 153 7.60 5.15 -3.89
CA PHE A 153 6.66 4.57 -4.84
C PHE A 153 6.08 3.27 -4.30
N ALA A 154 4.80 3.26 -3.96
CA ALA A 154 4.12 2.16 -3.28
C ALA A 154 4.34 0.77 -3.90
N PRO A 155 4.28 0.57 -5.23
CA PRO A 155 4.53 -0.75 -5.83
C PRO A 155 5.96 -1.28 -5.66
N TYR A 156 6.94 -0.40 -5.44
CA TYR A 156 8.30 -0.81 -5.12
C TYR A 156 8.44 -1.17 -3.64
N PHE A 157 7.97 -0.29 -2.74
CA PHE A 157 8.15 -0.47 -1.30
C PHE A 157 7.21 -1.51 -0.68
N HIS A 158 6.13 -1.90 -1.38
CA HIS A 158 5.18 -2.93 -0.94
C HIS A 158 5.07 -4.09 -1.93
N PRO A 159 6.08 -4.96 -2.04
CA PRO A 159 6.06 -6.09 -2.98
C PRO A 159 4.88 -7.04 -2.77
N ALA A 160 4.39 -7.16 -1.53
CA ALA A 160 3.18 -7.92 -1.21
C ALA A 160 1.95 -7.40 -1.99
N MET A 161 1.79 -6.08 -2.10
CA MET A 161 0.68 -5.48 -2.86
C MET A 161 0.86 -5.66 -4.36
N LYS A 162 2.09 -5.66 -4.86
CA LYS A 162 2.39 -5.95 -6.27
C LYS A 162 1.95 -7.37 -6.63
N ALA A 163 2.20 -8.35 -5.77
CA ALA A 163 1.76 -9.74 -5.98
C ALA A 163 0.23 -9.87 -6.05
N LEU A 164 -0.50 -9.09 -5.27
CA LEU A 164 -1.98 -9.10 -5.24
C LEU A 164 -2.64 -8.28 -6.36
N ALA A 165 -1.92 -7.39 -7.02
CA ALA A 165 -2.48 -6.45 -7.98
C ALA A 165 -3.25 -7.14 -9.13
N PRO A 166 -2.74 -8.21 -9.81
CA PRO A 166 -3.47 -8.87 -10.87
C PRO A 166 -4.80 -9.48 -10.40
N ILE A 167 -4.80 -10.06 -9.20
CA ILE A 167 -6.00 -10.70 -8.61
C ILE A 167 -7.04 -9.64 -8.29
N ARG A 168 -6.63 -8.53 -7.67
CA ARG A 168 -7.52 -7.40 -7.34
C ARG A 168 -8.12 -6.77 -8.59
N THR A 169 -7.34 -6.61 -9.65
CA THR A 169 -7.81 -6.11 -10.94
C THR A 169 -8.84 -7.06 -11.55
N ALA A 170 -8.57 -8.37 -11.55
CA ALA A 170 -9.50 -9.37 -12.08
C ALA A 170 -10.81 -9.43 -11.29
N LEU A 171 -10.77 -9.25 -9.97
CA LEU A 171 -11.96 -9.19 -9.13
C LEU A 171 -12.83 -7.95 -9.38
N GLY A 172 -12.24 -6.80 -9.70
CA GLY A 172 -12.94 -5.54 -9.95
C GLY A 172 -13.72 -4.98 -8.75
N ILE A 173 -13.50 -5.50 -7.54
CA ILE A 173 -14.18 -5.07 -6.32
C ILE A 173 -13.22 -4.46 -5.31
N ARG A 174 -13.73 -3.62 -4.42
CA ARG A 174 -12.96 -3.16 -3.26
C ARG A 174 -12.72 -4.32 -2.30
N THR A 175 -11.48 -4.46 -1.86
CA THR A 175 -11.04 -5.46 -0.87
C THR A 175 -10.60 -4.77 0.41
N VAL A 176 -10.15 -5.53 1.41
CA VAL A 176 -9.56 -4.99 2.65
C VAL A 176 -8.28 -4.16 2.40
N PHE A 177 -7.69 -4.26 1.20
CA PHE A 177 -6.46 -3.57 0.80
C PHE A 177 -6.70 -2.31 -0.06
N ASN A 178 -7.92 -1.81 -0.11
CA ASN A 178 -8.24 -0.57 -0.84
C ASN A 178 -8.34 0.62 0.10
#